data_a640fa7bcdafbdb1eeabe036ed419df7
#
_entry.id   a640fa7bcdafbdb1eeabe036ed419df7
#
_cell.length_a   1.000
_cell.length_b   1.000
_cell.length_c   1.000
_cell.angle_alpha   90.00
_cell.angle_beta   90.00
_cell.angle_gamma   90.00
#
_symmetry.space_group_name_H-M   'P 1'
#
loop_
_entity.id
_entity.type
_entity.pdbx_description
1 polymer ?
#
loop_
_entity_poly.entity_id
_entity_poly.type
_entity_poly.pdbx_seq_one_letter_code
_entity_poly.pdbx_strand_id
1 'polypeptide(L)'
;RYVEPKINIVMIDATRPVQHDRMLPVGTLRDLPEELHRAHYFVVTKCPERMAPIDRRILRKVLIQVAYQRVYFTRFESFMPQPLYAEEASGEPLAQGRPVIALSGIGNPKPFVQTLRERYEVVAEMTLDDHHVYKVRDMNALAALLEKHPGAVIVTTEKDAVKMTNRAKIPARVRSNLYYLPINISFIEDSATDFLQKLEEDVRGN
;
A
#
# COMPACT_ATOMS: atom_id res chain seq x y z
N ARG A 1 28.61 7.06 6.28
CA ARG A 1 27.37 7.29 7.05
C ARG A 1 27.77 7.94 8.38
N TYR A 2 27.02 8.98 8.79
CA TYR A 2 27.30 9.72 10.04
C TYR A 2 26.57 9.13 11.27
N VAL A 3 25.73 8.12 11.07
CA VAL A 3 24.95 7.45 12.13
C VAL A 3 25.08 5.95 11.99
N GLU A 4 25.47 5.28 13.05
CA GLU A 4 25.43 3.83 13.19
C GLU A 4 24.15 3.47 13.96
N PRO A 5 23.14 2.87 13.30
CA PRO A 5 21.91 2.52 13.97
C PRO A 5 22.11 1.30 14.87
N LYS A 6 21.54 1.35 16.08
CA LYS A 6 21.54 0.20 17.00
C LYS A 6 20.80 -1.00 16.40
N ILE A 7 19.71 -0.73 15.66
CA ILE A 7 18.91 -1.74 15.00
C ILE A 7 18.70 -1.34 13.54
N ASN A 8 18.96 -2.29 12.63
CA ASN A 8 18.70 -2.19 11.21
C ASN A 8 17.51 -3.05 10.83
N ILE A 9 16.44 -2.43 10.32
CA ILE A 9 15.27 -3.10 9.75
C ILE A 9 15.32 -2.90 8.23
N VAL A 10 15.35 -3.99 7.48
CA VAL A 10 15.36 -3.97 6.01
C VAL A 10 14.01 -4.42 5.48
N MET A 11 13.39 -3.54 4.67
CA MET A 11 12.11 -3.83 4.02
C MET A 11 12.37 -4.51 2.69
N ILE A 12 11.75 -5.67 2.47
CA ILE A 12 11.83 -6.46 1.24
C ILE A 12 10.44 -6.48 0.58
N ASP A 13 10.36 -6.14 -0.68
CA ASP A 13 9.13 -6.25 -1.47
C ASP A 13 8.99 -7.68 -2.01
N ALA A 14 8.01 -8.45 -1.55
CA ALA A 14 7.78 -9.83 -1.99
C ALA A 14 7.48 -9.94 -3.50
N THR A 15 7.00 -8.87 -4.12
CA THR A 15 6.73 -8.83 -5.56
C THR A 15 7.99 -8.61 -6.42
N ARG A 16 9.12 -8.30 -5.77
CA ARG A 16 10.40 -8.01 -6.41
C ARG A 16 11.52 -8.80 -5.70
N PRO A 17 11.76 -10.05 -6.10
CA PRO A 17 12.80 -10.89 -5.48
C PRO A 17 14.20 -10.23 -5.58
N VAL A 18 14.86 -10.07 -4.45
CA VAL A 18 16.17 -9.40 -4.34
C VAL A 18 17.23 -10.05 -5.26
N GLN A 19 17.10 -11.38 -5.49
CA GLN A 19 18.03 -12.14 -6.31
C GLN A 19 18.00 -11.79 -7.81
N HIS A 20 16.91 -11.21 -8.28
CA HIS A 20 16.71 -10.84 -9.69
C HIS A 20 16.78 -9.34 -9.94
N ASP A 21 17.01 -8.56 -8.89
CA ASP A 21 17.12 -7.11 -8.98
C ASP A 21 18.60 -6.68 -9.06
N ARG A 22 18.84 -5.47 -9.55
CA ARG A 22 20.17 -4.89 -9.73
C ARG A 22 20.26 -3.56 -8.99
N MET A 23 21.48 -3.12 -8.75
CA MET A 23 21.74 -1.79 -8.19
C MET A 23 21.23 -0.67 -9.09
N LEU A 24 20.81 0.43 -8.48
CA LEU A 24 20.56 1.67 -9.21
C LEU A 24 21.78 2.09 -10.04
N PRO A 25 21.61 2.63 -11.25
CA PRO A 25 20.34 2.99 -11.91
C PRO A 25 19.72 1.86 -12.76
N VAL A 26 20.36 0.68 -12.88
CA VAL A 26 19.94 -0.42 -13.75
C VAL A 26 18.78 -1.22 -13.15
N GLY A 27 18.70 -1.28 -11.83
CA GLY A 27 17.63 -1.91 -11.05
C GLY A 27 17.13 -0.99 -9.95
N THR A 28 16.51 -1.56 -8.90
CA THR A 28 15.90 -0.80 -7.81
C THR A 28 16.61 -0.96 -6.46
N LEU A 29 17.65 -1.80 -6.39
CA LEU A 29 18.42 -1.97 -5.17
C LEU A 29 19.22 -0.71 -4.84
N ARG A 30 19.14 -0.28 -3.59
CA ARG A 30 19.85 0.88 -3.05
C ARG A 30 21.18 0.53 -2.40
N ASP A 31 21.40 -0.75 -2.10
CA ASP A 31 22.61 -1.27 -1.49
C ASP A 31 22.90 -2.69 -2.03
N LEU A 32 24.14 -3.16 -1.87
CA LEU A 32 24.55 -4.48 -2.34
C LEU A 32 23.86 -5.60 -1.54
N PRO A 33 23.49 -6.74 -2.16
CA PRO A 33 22.91 -7.87 -1.45
C PRO A 33 23.81 -8.40 -0.31
N GLU A 34 25.13 -8.26 -0.44
CA GLU A 34 26.10 -8.65 0.59
C GLU A 34 25.94 -7.81 1.87
N GLU A 35 25.46 -6.59 1.77
CA GLU A 35 25.21 -5.70 2.90
C GLU A 35 24.01 -6.10 3.77
N LEU A 36 23.24 -7.11 3.33
CA LEU A 36 22.13 -7.68 4.12
C LEU A 36 22.61 -8.30 5.44
N HIS A 37 23.90 -8.65 5.57
CA HIS A 37 24.47 -9.14 6.84
C HIS A 37 24.30 -8.14 8.00
N ARG A 38 24.18 -6.83 7.71
CA ARG A 38 23.99 -5.77 8.72
C ARG A 38 22.56 -5.66 9.24
N ALA A 39 21.59 -6.33 8.59
CA ALA A 39 20.22 -6.29 9.04
C ALA A 39 20.03 -7.11 10.33
N HIS A 40 19.25 -6.59 11.26
CA HIS A 40 18.76 -7.34 12.41
C HIS A 40 17.41 -7.98 12.09
N TYR A 41 16.57 -7.24 11.37
CA TYR A 41 15.23 -7.63 11.00
C TYR A 41 15.01 -7.46 9.50
N PHE A 42 14.41 -8.45 8.87
CA PHE A 42 13.80 -8.34 7.56
C PHE A 42 12.29 -8.33 7.69
N VAL A 43 11.63 -7.33 7.10
CA VAL A 43 10.18 -7.30 6.97
C VAL A 43 9.84 -7.45 5.50
N VAL A 44 9.39 -8.65 5.14
CA VAL A 44 8.93 -8.95 3.77
C VAL A 44 7.51 -8.44 3.63
N THR A 45 7.33 -7.45 2.78
CA THR A 45 6.07 -6.73 2.57
C THR A 45 5.38 -7.17 1.30
N LYS A 46 4.08 -6.84 1.17
CA LYS A 46 3.26 -7.15 -0.01
C LYS A 46 3.19 -8.64 -0.32
N CYS A 47 3.28 -9.48 0.69
CA CYS A 47 3.07 -10.90 0.51
C CYS A 47 1.67 -11.18 -0.03
N PRO A 48 1.51 -12.15 -0.95
CA PRO A 48 0.20 -12.56 -1.42
C PRO A 48 -0.66 -13.10 -0.28
N GLU A 49 -1.97 -12.98 -0.39
CA GLU A 49 -2.93 -13.44 0.63
C GLU A 49 -2.70 -14.90 1.02
N ARG A 50 -2.43 -15.75 0.03
CA ARG A 50 -2.15 -17.18 0.20
C ARG A 50 -0.69 -17.50 -0.09
N MET A 51 0.22 -16.91 0.67
CA MET A 51 1.63 -17.25 0.59
C MET A 51 1.89 -18.63 1.19
N ALA A 52 2.38 -19.57 0.38
CA ALA A 52 2.63 -20.93 0.84
C ALA A 52 3.76 -20.98 1.90
N PRO A 53 3.69 -21.91 2.89
CA PRO A 53 4.76 -22.07 3.89
C PRO A 53 6.14 -22.33 3.27
N ILE A 54 6.18 -23.02 2.13
CA ILE A 54 7.42 -23.29 1.42
C ILE A 54 8.07 -22.01 0.88
N ASP A 55 7.28 -21.05 0.36
CA ASP A 55 7.79 -19.80 -0.16
C ASP A 55 8.42 -18.96 0.95
N ARG A 56 7.76 -18.90 2.12
CA ARG A 56 8.31 -18.24 3.32
C ARG A 56 9.61 -18.87 3.77
N ARG A 57 9.69 -20.21 3.75
CA ARG A 57 10.91 -20.94 4.10
C ARG A 57 12.05 -20.64 3.13
N ILE A 58 11.76 -20.58 1.84
CA ILE A 58 12.76 -20.23 0.80
C ILE A 58 13.27 -18.81 1.03
N LEU A 59 12.37 -17.83 1.23
CA LEU A 59 12.77 -16.45 1.48
C LEU A 59 13.59 -16.30 2.76
N ARG A 60 13.21 -16.97 3.86
CA ARG A 60 14.03 -17.01 5.08
C ARG A 60 15.43 -17.52 4.80
N LYS A 61 15.55 -18.62 4.06
CA LYS A 61 16.87 -19.23 3.72
C LYS A 61 17.74 -18.30 2.88
N VAL A 62 17.13 -17.49 2.02
CA VAL A 62 17.83 -16.54 1.15
C VAL A 62 18.26 -15.28 1.92
N LEU A 63 17.40 -14.77 2.81
CA LEU A 63 17.63 -13.50 3.50
C LEU A 63 18.55 -13.65 4.72
N ILE A 64 18.40 -14.74 5.48
CA ILE A 64 19.21 -14.97 6.70
C ILE A 64 20.63 -15.36 6.31
N GLN A 65 21.56 -14.48 6.64
CA GLN A 65 23.01 -14.71 6.46
C GLN A 65 23.73 -14.98 7.78
N VAL A 66 23.18 -14.48 8.89
CA VAL A 66 23.74 -14.63 10.24
C VAL A 66 22.65 -14.99 11.26
N ALA A 67 23.06 -15.69 12.34
CA ALA A 67 22.14 -16.34 13.26
C ALA A 67 21.20 -15.40 14.04
N TYR A 68 21.57 -14.14 14.24
CA TYR A 68 20.74 -13.18 14.97
C TYR A 68 19.61 -12.56 14.14
N GLN A 69 19.65 -12.72 12.81
CA GLN A 69 18.67 -12.11 11.91
C GLN A 69 17.31 -12.79 12.01
N ARG A 70 16.27 -11.98 11.94
CA ARG A 70 14.87 -12.43 11.97
C ARG A 70 14.13 -11.96 10.73
N VAL A 71 13.21 -12.79 10.24
CA VAL A 71 12.40 -12.49 9.05
C VAL A 71 10.92 -12.57 9.40
N TYR A 72 10.23 -11.47 9.19
CA TYR A 72 8.79 -11.33 9.35
C TYR A 72 8.13 -11.09 8.01
N PHE A 73 6.91 -11.55 7.85
CA PHE A 73 6.14 -11.43 6.63
C PHE A 73 4.88 -10.63 6.90
N THR A 74 4.61 -9.66 6.02
CA THR A 74 3.43 -8.82 6.11
C THR A 74 2.69 -8.79 4.78
N ARG A 75 1.38 -8.59 4.85
CA ARG A 75 0.53 -8.38 3.69
C ARG A 75 -0.30 -7.11 3.87
N PHE A 76 -0.80 -6.60 2.76
CA PHE A 76 -1.81 -5.57 2.80
C PHE A 76 -3.19 -6.21 2.98
N GLU A 77 -3.97 -5.66 3.88
CA GLU A 77 -5.38 -5.94 4.03
C GLU A 77 -6.16 -4.69 3.63
N SER A 78 -7.00 -4.83 2.61
CA SER A 78 -7.89 -3.75 2.19
C SER A 78 -9.21 -3.86 2.92
N PHE A 79 -9.67 -2.74 3.47
CA PHE A 79 -10.98 -2.62 4.09
C PHE A 79 -12.05 -2.19 3.08
N MET A 80 -13.27 -2.02 3.58
CA MET A 80 -14.31 -1.39 2.77
C MET A 80 -13.96 0.08 2.52
N PRO A 81 -14.21 0.61 1.31
CA PRO A 81 -14.01 2.02 1.05
C PRO A 81 -14.80 2.89 2.02
N GLN A 82 -14.14 3.93 2.51
CA GLN A 82 -14.71 4.89 3.45
C GLN A 82 -14.88 6.24 2.77
N PRO A 83 -15.96 7.00 3.07
CA PRO A 83 -16.14 8.33 2.52
C PRO A 83 -15.02 9.26 3.00
N LEU A 84 -14.42 10.01 2.06
CA LEU A 84 -13.41 11.00 2.43
C LEU A 84 -14.02 12.20 3.17
N TYR A 85 -15.26 12.54 2.86
CA TYR A 85 -16.04 13.61 3.49
C TYR A 85 -17.32 13.01 4.08
N ALA A 86 -17.19 12.42 5.27
CA ALA A 86 -18.28 11.65 5.91
C ALA A 86 -19.58 12.43 6.06
N GLU A 87 -19.50 13.74 6.33
CA GLU A 87 -20.66 14.63 6.48
C GLU A 87 -21.39 14.94 5.16
N GLU A 88 -20.80 14.66 4.01
CA GLU A 88 -21.39 14.87 2.68
C GLU A 88 -21.78 13.56 1.97
N ALA A 89 -21.36 12.43 2.52
CA ALA A 89 -21.68 11.11 1.98
C ALA A 89 -23.02 10.60 2.50
N SER A 90 -23.59 9.62 1.81
CA SER A 90 -24.84 8.96 2.23
C SER A 90 -24.74 8.20 3.56
N GLY A 91 -23.53 8.01 4.10
CA GLY A 91 -23.29 7.28 5.35
C GLY A 91 -23.39 5.77 5.25
N GLU A 92 -23.89 5.24 4.14
CA GLU A 92 -24.00 3.79 3.93
C GLU A 92 -22.71 3.19 3.36
N PRO A 93 -22.33 1.97 3.80
CA PRO A 93 -21.24 1.24 3.19
C PRO A 93 -21.47 1.01 1.68
N LEU A 94 -20.40 1.03 0.90
CA LEU A 94 -20.53 0.75 -0.53
C LEU A 94 -21.00 -0.70 -0.75
N ALA A 95 -22.14 -0.85 -1.40
CA ALA A 95 -22.69 -2.15 -1.75
C ALA A 95 -21.75 -2.88 -2.73
N GLN A 96 -21.65 -4.19 -2.59
CA GLN A 96 -20.92 -5.03 -3.53
C GLN A 96 -21.52 -4.91 -4.94
N GLY A 97 -20.67 -4.91 -5.96
CA GLY A 97 -21.10 -4.76 -7.36
C GLY A 97 -21.41 -3.31 -7.76
N ARG A 98 -21.36 -2.34 -6.84
CA ARG A 98 -21.60 -0.92 -7.18
C ARG A 98 -20.61 -0.43 -8.22
N PRO A 99 -21.04 0.36 -9.23
CA PRO A 99 -20.12 0.98 -10.19
C PRO A 99 -19.18 1.96 -9.48
N VAL A 100 -17.88 1.83 -9.77
CA VAL A 100 -16.83 2.67 -9.19
C VAL A 100 -15.90 3.22 -10.25
N ILE A 101 -15.43 4.44 -10.05
CA ILE A 101 -14.36 5.09 -10.80
C ILE A 101 -13.09 4.96 -9.97
N ALA A 102 -12.10 4.21 -10.44
CA ALA A 102 -10.84 4.06 -9.76
C ALA A 102 -9.93 5.26 -10.02
N LEU A 103 -9.56 6.00 -8.96
CA LEU A 103 -8.65 7.14 -9.04
C LEU A 103 -7.35 6.81 -8.33
N SER A 104 -6.20 6.97 -9.00
CA SER A 104 -4.90 6.74 -8.38
C SER A 104 -3.80 7.63 -8.95
N GLY A 105 -2.93 8.12 -8.04
CA GLY A 105 -1.69 8.84 -8.34
C GLY A 105 -0.51 8.17 -7.62
N ILE A 106 -0.32 6.87 -7.88
CA ILE A 106 0.72 6.01 -7.29
C ILE A 106 1.51 5.29 -8.37
N GLY A 107 2.77 4.92 -8.07
CA GLY A 107 3.69 4.32 -9.04
C GLY A 107 3.26 2.94 -9.60
N ASN A 108 2.41 2.19 -8.90
CA ASN A 108 1.85 0.93 -9.39
C ASN A 108 0.36 0.82 -9.03
N PRO A 109 -0.55 1.26 -9.92
CA PRO A 109 -2.00 1.25 -9.68
C PRO A 109 -2.64 -0.15 -9.83
N LYS A 110 -2.00 -1.09 -10.52
CA LYS A 110 -2.59 -2.40 -10.85
C LYS A 110 -3.15 -3.17 -9.64
N PRO A 111 -2.43 -3.33 -8.52
CA PRO A 111 -2.96 -4.03 -7.36
C PRO A 111 -4.20 -3.36 -6.77
N PHE A 112 -4.22 -2.02 -6.72
CA PHE A 112 -5.36 -1.24 -6.24
C PHE A 112 -6.61 -1.46 -7.10
N VAL A 113 -6.47 -1.33 -8.43
CA VAL A 113 -7.58 -1.57 -9.38
C VAL A 113 -8.06 -3.01 -9.30
N GLN A 114 -7.15 -3.98 -9.17
CA GLN A 114 -7.50 -5.40 -9.02
C GLN A 114 -8.34 -5.64 -7.76
N THR A 115 -7.93 -5.07 -6.62
CA THR A 115 -8.70 -5.16 -5.37
C THR A 115 -10.11 -4.58 -5.51
N LEU A 116 -10.26 -3.47 -6.25
CA LEU A 116 -11.59 -2.91 -6.50
C LEU A 116 -12.45 -3.84 -7.36
N ARG A 117 -11.87 -4.43 -8.42
CA ARG A 117 -12.58 -5.37 -9.32
C ARG A 117 -13.07 -6.64 -8.64
N GLU A 118 -12.48 -7.04 -7.52
CA GLU A 118 -12.94 -8.20 -6.75
C GLU A 118 -14.31 -7.99 -6.09
N ARG A 119 -14.70 -6.73 -5.85
CA ARG A 119 -15.89 -6.39 -5.07
C ARG A 119 -16.83 -5.43 -5.78
N TYR A 120 -16.35 -4.67 -6.77
CA TYR A 120 -17.05 -3.58 -7.41
C TYR A 120 -16.94 -3.66 -8.93
N GLU A 121 -17.86 -3.01 -9.64
CA GLU A 121 -17.78 -2.81 -11.08
C GLU A 121 -16.93 -1.57 -11.38
N VAL A 122 -15.68 -1.75 -11.82
CA VAL A 122 -14.81 -0.64 -12.22
C VAL A 122 -15.21 -0.16 -13.60
N VAL A 123 -16.04 0.91 -13.67
CA VAL A 123 -16.58 1.47 -14.90
C VAL A 123 -15.64 2.46 -15.60
N ALA A 124 -14.71 3.05 -14.86
CA ALA A 124 -13.67 3.93 -15.38
C ALA A 124 -12.43 3.95 -14.47
N GLU A 125 -11.29 4.28 -15.07
CA GLU A 125 -10.03 4.46 -14.38
C GLU A 125 -9.44 5.83 -14.72
N MET A 126 -8.97 6.57 -13.69
CA MET A 126 -8.20 7.78 -13.85
C MET A 126 -6.86 7.59 -13.12
N THR A 127 -5.84 7.24 -13.90
CA THR A 127 -4.48 7.05 -13.39
C THR A 127 -3.65 8.28 -13.67
N LEU A 128 -3.02 8.81 -12.63
CA LEU A 128 -2.15 9.98 -12.66
C LEU A 128 -0.73 9.56 -12.27
N ASP A 129 0.25 10.42 -12.52
CA ASP A 129 1.64 10.18 -12.16
C ASP A 129 1.82 9.97 -10.65
N ASP A 130 2.86 9.22 -10.25
CA ASP A 130 3.19 9.09 -8.84
C ASP A 130 3.53 10.47 -8.23
N HIS A 131 3.08 10.68 -7.01
CA HIS A 131 3.18 11.97 -6.30
C HIS A 131 2.41 13.13 -6.97
N HIS A 132 1.42 12.84 -7.83
CA HIS A 132 0.59 13.87 -8.45
C HIS A 132 0.00 14.84 -7.43
N VAL A 133 0.00 16.13 -7.78
CA VAL A 133 -0.67 17.19 -7.04
C VAL A 133 -2.01 17.47 -7.70
N TYR A 134 -3.10 17.15 -7.01
CA TYR A 134 -4.46 17.29 -7.55
C TYR A 134 -4.81 18.77 -7.80
N LYS A 135 -5.30 19.04 -9.00
CA LYS A 135 -5.67 20.38 -9.48
C LYS A 135 -7.17 20.44 -9.75
N VAL A 136 -7.70 21.65 -9.88
CA VAL A 136 -9.13 21.89 -10.21
C VAL A 136 -9.53 21.16 -11.50
N ARG A 137 -8.65 21.11 -12.51
CA ARG A 137 -8.91 20.39 -13.75
C ARG A 137 -9.15 18.89 -13.55
N ASP A 138 -8.42 18.29 -12.59
CA ASP A 138 -8.55 16.85 -12.28
C ASP A 138 -9.91 16.59 -11.60
N MET A 139 -10.33 17.51 -10.71
CA MET A 139 -11.65 17.45 -10.06
C MET A 139 -12.79 17.64 -11.06
N ASN A 140 -12.62 18.52 -12.05
CA ASN A 140 -13.62 18.70 -13.11
C ASN A 140 -13.70 17.44 -14.01
N ALA A 141 -12.58 16.80 -14.30
CA ALA A 141 -12.57 15.53 -15.04
C ALA A 141 -13.31 14.42 -14.26
N LEU A 142 -13.11 14.34 -12.94
CA LEU A 142 -13.85 13.41 -12.07
C LEU A 142 -15.35 13.70 -12.06
N ALA A 143 -15.74 14.98 -12.01
CA ALA A 143 -17.16 15.39 -12.09
C ALA A 143 -17.78 14.94 -13.43
N ALA A 144 -17.08 15.11 -14.54
CA ALA A 144 -17.53 14.64 -15.86
C ALA A 144 -17.64 13.10 -15.94
N LEU A 145 -16.72 12.36 -15.30
CA LEU A 145 -16.83 10.90 -15.20
C LEU A 145 -18.06 10.46 -14.39
N LEU A 146 -18.38 11.15 -13.29
CA LEU A 146 -19.60 10.91 -12.51
C LEU A 146 -20.88 11.23 -13.32
N GLU A 147 -20.82 12.17 -14.24
CA GLU A 147 -21.94 12.45 -15.16
C GLU A 147 -22.14 11.35 -16.19
N LYS A 148 -21.03 10.85 -16.73
CA LYS A 148 -21.02 9.77 -17.73
C LYS A 148 -21.43 8.43 -17.15
N HIS A 149 -21.19 8.20 -15.85
CA HIS A 149 -21.49 6.94 -15.16
C HIS A 149 -22.45 7.18 -13.97
N PRO A 150 -23.76 7.32 -14.23
CA PRO A 150 -24.74 7.57 -13.17
C PRO A 150 -24.74 6.47 -12.11
N GLY A 151 -24.76 6.83 -10.85
CA GLY A 151 -24.72 5.89 -9.72
C GLY A 151 -23.31 5.44 -9.32
N ALA A 152 -22.27 5.77 -10.10
CA ALA A 152 -20.90 5.49 -9.71
C ALA A 152 -20.41 6.39 -8.58
N VAL A 153 -19.43 5.88 -7.82
CA VAL A 153 -18.66 6.64 -6.86
C VAL A 153 -17.17 6.58 -7.24
N ILE A 154 -16.40 7.56 -6.77
CA ILE A 154 -14.96 7.58 -6.95
C ILE A 154 -14.33 6.87 -5.76
N VAL A 155 -13.44 5.91 -6.02
CA VAL A 155 -12.62 5.29 -4.97
C VAL A 155 -11.16 5.58 -5.27
N THR A 156 -10.47 6.16 -4.30
CA THR A 156 -9.04 6.49 -4.41
C THR A 156 -8.21 5.72 -3.39
N THR A 157 -6.88 5.81 -3.48
CA THR A 157 -5.98 5.25 -2.48
C THR A 157 -5.93 6.15 -1.24
N GLU A 158 -5.63 5.58 -0.07
CA GLU A 158 -5.42 6.36 1.16
C GLU A 158 -4.30 7.40 1.00
N LYS A 159 -3.21 7.03 0.30
CA LYS A 159 -2.09 7.93 -0.03
C LYS A 159 -2.54 9.15 -0.85
N ASP A 160 -3.49 8.97 -1.74
CA ASP A 160 -4.02 10.07 -2.57
C ASP A 160 -5.08 10.88 -1.82
N ALA A 161 -5.88 10.24 -1.00
CA ALA A 161 -6.92 10.89 -0.19
C ALA A 161 -6.34 12.01 0.70
N VAL A 162 -5.18 11.77 1.34
CA VAL A 162 -4.52 12.79 2.19
C VAL A 162 -4.04 14.02 1.42
N LYS A 163 -3.93 13.93 0.10
CA LYS A 163 -3.57 15.08 -0.77
C LYS A 163 -4.80 15.94 -1.13
N MET A 164 -6.01 15.43 -0.91
CA MET A 164 -7.27 16.09 -1.26
C MET A 164 -7.89 16.80 -0.06
N THR A 165 -7.10 17.60 0.67
CA THR A 165 -7.53 18.28 1.88
C THR A 165 -8.20 19.63 1.62
N ASN A 166 -7.95 20.26 0.47
CA ASN A 166 -8.52 21.55 0.14
C ASN A 166 -9.94 21.42 -0.43
N ARG A 167 -10.90 21.25 0.46
CA ARG A 167 -12.32 21.05 0.19
C ARG A 167 -12.92 22.10 -0.76
N ALA A 168 -12.48 23.36 -0.67
CA ALA A 168 -13.00 24.44 -1.50
C ALA A 168 -12.69 24.28 -3.00
N LYS A 169 -11.66 23.51 -3.34
CA LYS A 169 -11.26 23.23 -4.73
C LYS A 169 -11.93 22.00 -5.33
N ILE A 170 -12.74 21.28 -4.55
CA ILE A 170 -13.40 20.03 -4.97
C ILE A 170 -14.90 20.29 -5.13
N PRO A 171 -15.49 20.07 -6.32
CA PRO A 171 -16.92 20.24 -6.53
C PRO A 171 -17.75 19.39 -5.56
N ALA A 172 -18.88 19.90 -5.09
CA ALA A 172 -19.74 19.22 -4.12
C ALA A 172 -20.11 17.80 -4.58
N ARG A 173 -20.45 17.64 -5.87
CA ARG A 173 -20.76 16.34 -6.47
C ARG A 173 -19.61 15.33 -6.36
N VAL A 174 -18.36 15.79 -6.48
CA VAL A 174 -17.20 14.93 -6.28
C VAL A 174 -17.05 14.59 -4.81
N ARG A 175 -17.15 15.56 -3.89
CA ARG A 175 -17.01 15.35 -2.45
C ARG A 175 -18.01 14.32 -1.91
N SER A 176 -19.28 14.42 -2.30
CA SER A 176 -20.34 13.51 -1.84
C SER A 176 -20.19 12.06 -2.39
N ASN A 177 -19.37 11.87 -3.41
CA ASN A 177 -19.12 10.57 -4.05
C ASN A 177 -17.66 10.14 -3.99
N LEU A 178 -16.84 10.76 -3.13
CA LEU A 178 -15.41 10.46 -3.03
C LEU A 178 -15.13 9.60 -1.80
N TYR A 179 -14.62 8.41 -2.07
CA TYR A 179 -14.24 7.42 -1.08
C TYR A 179 -12.75 7.11 -1.20
N TYR A 180 -12.14 6.63 -0.16
CA TYR A 180 -10.80 6.07 -0.19
C TYR A 180 -10.82 4.63 0.31
N LEU A 181 -9.91 3.80 -0.20
CA LEU A 181 -9.71 2.43 0.24
C LEU A 181 -8.65 2.42 1.34
N PRO A 182 -9.01 2.22 2.62
CA PRO A 182 -8.05 2.09 3.69
C PRO A 182 -7.22 0.82 3.49
N ILE A 183 -5.93 0.91 3.81
CA ILE A 183 -5.00 -0.22 3.77
C ILE A 183 -4.42 -0.41 5.16
N ASN A 184 -4.50 -1.62 5.68
CA ASN A 184 -3.77 -2.00 6.88
C ASN A 184 -2.64 -2.97 6.53
N ILE A 185 -1.65 -3.03 7.40
CA ILE A 185 -0.57 -4.00 7.30
C ILE A 185 -0.79 -5.03 8.39
N SER A 186 -0.98 -6.28 7.99
CA SER A 186 -1.06 -7.39 8.93
C SER A 186 0.17 -8.28 8.81
N PHE A 187 0.61 -8.78 9.95
CA PHE A 187 1.65 -9.81 9.99
C PHE A 187 1.05 -11.18 9.67
N ILE A 188 1.79 -11.99 8.93
CA ILE A 188 1.41 -13.38 8.68
C ILE A 188 1.82 -14.22 9.90
N GLU A 189 1.02 -15.24 10.25
CA GLU A 189 1.25 -16.17 11.38
C GLU A 189 1.24 -15.49 12.77
N ASP A 190 0.41 -14.47 12.97
CA ASP A 190 0.27 -13.72 14.24
C ASP A 190 1.60 -13.26 14.85
N SER A 191 2.59 -13.03 13.99
CA SER A 191 3.95 -12.70 14.38
C SER A 191 4.16 -11.22 14.78
N ALA A 192 3.09 -10.41 14.81
CA ALA A 192 3.16 -9.00 15.20
C ALA A 192 3.66 -8.82 16.64
N THR A 193 3.09 -9.59 17.56
CA THR A 193 3.47 -9.52 19.00
C THR A 193 4.92 -9.96 19.21
N ASP A 194 5.34 -11.05 18.56
CA ASP A 194 6.73 -11.51 18.60
C ASP A 194 7.69 -10.45 18.02
N PHE A 195 7.33 -9.85 16.88
CA PHE A 195 8.14 -8.78 16.26
C PHE A 195 8.32 -7.60 17.23
N LEU A 196 7.23 -7.09 17.81
CA LEU A 196 7.28 -5.94 18.70
C LEU A 196 8.05 -6.26 19.98
N GLN A 197 7.81 -7.43 20.59
CA GLN A 197 8.51 -7.84 21.79
C GLN A 197 10.02 -7.96 21.54
N LYS A 198 10.44 -8.63 20.47
CA LYS A 198 11.86 -8.79 20.13
C LYS A 198 12.52 -7.47 19.81
N LEU A 199 11.80 -6.58 19.10
CA LEU A 199 12.29 -5.25 18.79
C LEU A 199 12.51 -4.43 20.08
N GLU A 200 11.58 -4.49 21.04
CA GLU A 200 11.72 -3.82 22.33
C GLU A 200 12.89 -4.38 23.14
N GLU A 201 13.05 -5.70 23.22
CA GLU A 201 14.17 -6.37 23.89
C GLU A 201 15.51 -5.87 23.32
N ASP A 202 15.66 -5.87 21.99
CA ASP A 202 16.89 -5.47 21.30
C ASP A 202 17.16 -3.95 21.43
N VAL A 203 16.11 -3.10 21.45
CA VAL A 203 16.24 -1.66 21.70
C VAL A 203 16.71 -1.39 23.13
N ARG A 204 16.14 -2.08 24.12
CA ARG A 204 16.52 -1.92 25.52
C ARG A 204 17.91 -2.47 25.82
N GLY A 205 18.40 -3.40 25.05
CA GLY A 205 19.76 -3.96 25.17
C GLY A 205 19.86 -5.07 26.23
N ASN A 206 18.76 -5.80 26.44
CA ASN A 206 18.74 -7.02 27.25
C ASN A 206 18.98 -8.25 26.37
#